data_28d74a962448f6cf1779063a8b8f6b40
#
_entry.id   28d74a962448f6cf1779063a8b8f6b40
#
_cell.length_a   1.000
_cell.length_b   1.000
_cell.length_c   1.000
_cell.angle_alpha   90.00
_cell.angle_beta   90.00
_cell.angle_gamma   90.00
#
_symmetry.space_group_name_H-M   'P 1'
#
loop_
_entity.id
_entity.type
_entity.pdbx_description
1 polymer ?
#
loop_
_entity_poly.entity_id
_entity_poly.type
_entity_poly.pdbx_seq_one_letter_code
_entity_poly.pdbx_strand_id
1 'polypeptide(L)'
;MREVNLGSLDLNLLIPLKALLEEGHVTQAAEKVGLSQPAMSRALQRLRGMFGDPLLVRGSGGRMTRTARGNELLKPLLDVLQDVSHLIASPSVDPADMRGEVVIASRDYEMAALMPSMIARVSKEAPGLTLSLRPMVGDDLSPLEENRVDFVVAGTDKNLATLSRRPLVRETFVCVLAADHELAQQPLSLENYLAMKHCVVSFAEHHTPGFVDRFLAERGQKRNLRVRVPYFLAAAQIVANSDLVVTLPTQLGLQLERQQSNLKTLPLPVEVPPFSIFLYWHIRNQLNPIHSWLRELFFT
;
A
#
# COMPACT_ATOMS: atom_id res chain seq x y z
N MET A 1 17.98 -12.30 -43.08
CA MET A 1 16.81 -12.82 -42.32
C MET A 1 15.57 -12.15 -42.91
N ARG A 2 14.54 -12.90 -43.32
CA ARG A 2 13.27 -12.27 -43.72
C ARG A 2 12.62 -11.74 -42.44
N GLU A 3 12.32 -10.45 -42.40
CA GLU A 3 11.60 -9.81 -41.31
C GLU A 3 10.17 -10.41 -41.27
N VAL A 4 9.82 -11.05 -40.18
CA VAL A 4 8.50 -11.68 -40.00
C VAL A 4 7.54 -10.60 -39.53
N ASN A 5 6.54 -10.25 -40.33
CA ASN A 5 5.48 -9.32 -39.94
C ASN A 5 4.51 -10.03 -39.00
N LEU A 6 4.66 -9.77 -37.68
CA LEU A 6 3.81 -10.35 -36.64
C LEU A 6 2.33 -9.96 -36.79
N GLY A 7 2.03 -8.80 -37.37
CA GLY A 7 0.64 -8.33 -37.56
C GLY A 7 -0.12 -9.16 -38.63
N SER A 8 0.58 -9.91 -39.47
CA SER A 8 -0.03 -10.82 -40.43
C SER A 8 -0.26 -12.26 -39.93
N LEU A 9 0.22 -12.55 -38.70
CA LEU A 9 0.12 -13.86 -38.10
C LEU A 9 -1.07 -13.95 -37.14
N ASP A 10 -1.81 -15.06 -37.22
CA ASP A 10 -2.84 -15.37 -36.25
C ASP A 10 -2.24 -16.01 -34.98
N LEU A 11 -1.92 -15.19 -33.98
CA LEU A 11 -1.31 -15.65 -32.74
C LEU A 11 -2.22 -16.60 -31.93
N ASN A 12 -3.54 -16.60 -32.19
CA ASN A 12 -4.46 -17.56 -31.55
C ASN A 12 -4.18 -19.01 -31.92
N LEU A 13 -3.40 -19.24 -32.99
CA LEU A 13 -2.97 -20.57 -33.38
C LEU A 13 -1.86 -21.16 -32.50
N LEU A 14 -1.20 -20.37 -31.67
CA LEU A 14 -0.12 -20.84 -30.80
C LEU A 14 -0.61 -21.83 -29.73
N ILE A 15 -1.82 -21.63 -29.17
CA ILE A 15 -2.41 -22.55 -28.21
C ILE A 15 -2.80 -23.89 -28.84
N PRO A 16 -3.53 -23.93 -29.98
CA PRO A 16 -3.72 -25.14 -30.75
C PRO A 16 -2.43 -25.85 -31.15
N LEU A 17 -1.40 -25.10 -31.56
CA LEU A 17 -0.09 -25.66 -31.92
C LEU A 17 0.55 -26.41 -30.75
N LYS A 18 0.57 -25.78 -29.56
CA LYS A 18 1.06 -26.42 -28.33
C LYS A 18 0.34 -27.74 -28.06
N ALA A 19 -1.00 -27.71 -28.03
CA ALA A 19 -1.78 -28.91 -27.75
C ALA A 19 -1.55 -30.02 -28.78
N LEU A 20 -1.47 -29.69 -30.10
CA LEU A 20 -1.18 -30.66 -31.16
C LEU A 20 0.20 -31.28 -31.01
N LEU A 21 1.23 -30.47 -30.72
CA LEU A 21 2.60 -30.96 -30.55
C LEU A 21 2.76 -31.80 -29.28
N GLU A 22 2.06 -31.49 -28.19
CA GLU A 22 2.11 -32.26 -26.93
C GLU A 22 1.37 -33.59 -27.06
N GLU A 23 0.13 -33.58 -27.52
CA GLU A 23 -0.73 -34.77 -27.53
C GLU A 23 -0.46 -35.74 -28.70
N GLY A 24 0.00 -35.21 -29.84
CA GLY A 24 0.16 -36.06 -31.05
C GLY A 24 -1.16 -36.70 -31.51
N HIS A 25 -2.31 -36.12 -31.14
CA HIS A 25 -3.64 -36.60 -31.52
C HIS A 25 -4.63 -35.45 -31.63
N VAL A 26 -5.23 -35.27 -32.81
CA VAL A 26 -6.06 -34.09 -33.11
C VAL A 26 -7.27 -33.98 -32.20
N THR A 27 -7.94 -35.10 -31.88
CA THR A 27 -9.12 -35.09 -31.02
C THR A 27 -8.76 -34.75 -29.57
N GLN A 28 -7.71 -35.37 -29.03
CA GLN A 28 -7.26 -35.08 -27.64
C GLN A 28 -6.75 -33.64 -27.54
N ALA A 29 -6.01 -33.13 -28.51
CA ALA A 29 -5.58 -31.75 -28.59
C ALA A 29 -6.78 -30.79 -28.62
N ALA A 30 -7.86 -31.13 -29.35
CA ALA A 30 -9.06 -30.31 -29.41
C ALA A 30 -9.77 -30.23 -28.03
N GLU A 31 -9.95 -31.38 -27.37
CA GLU A 31 -10.55 -31.48 -26.04
C GLU A 31 -9.77 -30.66 -25.02
N LYS A 32 -8.44 -30.76 -25.04
CA LYS A 32 -7.54 -30.04 -24.11
C LYS A 32 -7.68 -28.52 -24.16
N VAL A 33 -8.00 -27.95 -25.33
CA VAL A 33 -8.13 -26.49 -25.51
C VAL A 33 -9.58 -26.02 -25.76
N GLY A 34 -10.56 -26.88 -25.55
CA GLY A 34 -11.98 -26.53 -25.68
C GLY A 34 -12.45 -26.27 -27.14
N LEU A 35 -11.77 -26.85 -28.12
CA LEU A 35 -12.14 -26.76 -29.53
C LEU A 35 -12.87 -28.02 -30.00
N SER A 36 -13.70 -27.88 -31.07
CA SER A 36 -14.21 -29.04 -31.77
C SER A 36 -13.10 -29.67 -32.62
N GLN A 37 -13.16 -30.98 -32.84
CA GLN A 37 -12.19 -31.68 -33.72
C GLN A 37 -12.09 -31.07 -35.14
N PRO A 38 -13.20 -30.66 -35.82
CA PRO A 38 -13.10 -29.96 -37.12
C PRO A 38 -12.38 -28.59 -37.00
N ALA A 39 -12.56 -27.85 -35.89
CA ALA A 39 -11.86 -26.59 -35.67
C ALA A 39 -10.36 -26.81 -35.49
N MET A 40 -9.96 -27.82 -34.71
CA MET A 40 -8.56 -28.19 -34.50
C MET A 40 -7.91 -28.66 -35.80
N SER A 41 -8.63 -29.42 -36.63
CA SER A 41 -8.13 -29.83 -37.95
C SER A 41 -7.89 -28.63 -38.86
N ARG A 42 -8.77 -27.64 -38.86
CA ARG A 42 -8.57 -26.37 -39.59
C ARG A 42 -7.37 -25.58 -39.05
N ALA A 43 -7.22 -25.52 -37.73
CA ALA A 43 -6.07 -24.90 -37.10
C ALA A 43 -4.76 -25.56 -37.54
N LEU A 44 -4.69 -26.89 -37.52
CA LEU A 44 -3.52 -27.63 -38.01
C LEU A 44 -3.21 -27.35 -39.52
N GLN A 45 -4.24 -27.25 -40.35
CA GLN A 45 -4.04 -26.90 -41.77
C GLN A 45 -3.46 -25.50 -41.93
N ARG A 46 -3.94 -24.53 -41.20
CA ARG A 46 -3.41 -23.13 -41.17
C ARG A 46 -1.97 -23.09 -40.64
N LEU A 47 -1.66 -23.84 -39.59
CA LEU A 47 -0.32 -23.96 -39.05
C LEU A 47 0.67 -24.57 -40.03
N ARG A 48 0.26 -25.60 -40.80
CA ARG A 48 1.05 -26.17 -41.88
C ARG A 48 1.40 -25.14 -42.94
N GLY A 49 0.43 -24.32 -43.35
CA GLY A 49 0.67 -23.20 -44.26
C GLY A 49 1.62 -22.15 -43.70
N MET A 50 1.48 -21.81 -42.42
CA MET A 50 2.31 -20.82 -41.74
C MET A 50 3.78 -21.24 -41.63
N PHE A 51 4.04 -22.50 -41.28
CA PHE A 51 5.41 -23.03 -41.10
C PHE A 51 6.00 -23.72 -42.31
N GLY A 52 5.22 -23.93 -43.33
CA GLY A 52 5.65 -24.66 -44.54
C GLY A 52 6.05 -26.12 -44.26
N ASP A 53 5.51 -26.72 -43.18
CA ASP A 53 5.85 -28.03 -42.69
C ASP A 53 4.60 -28.79 -42.21
N PRO A 54 4.51 -30.14 -42.41
CA PRO A 54 3.41 -30.93 -41.91
C PRO A 54 3.22 -30.88 -40.38
N LEU A 55 4.24 -30.56 -39.63
CA LEU A 55 4.35 -30.48 -38.15
C LEU A 55 4.09 -31.82 -37.44
N LEU A 56 3.05 -32.51 -37.87
CA LEU A 56 2.66 -33.84 -37.41
C LEU A 56 2.39 -34.75 -38.62
N VAL A 57 2.97 -35.94 -38.64
CA VAL A 57 2.79 -37.00 -39.64
C VAL A 57 2.22 -38.26 -39.01
N ARG A 58 1.53 -39.10 -39.78
CA ARG A 58 0.97 -40.37 -39.27
C ARG A 58 2.08 -41.30 -38.79
N GLY A 59 2.02 -41.72 -37.55
CA GLY A 59 2.86 -42.76 -36.97
C GLY A 59 2.13 -44.11 -36.90
N SER A 60 2.75 -45.11 -36.34
CA SER A 60 2.16 -46.42 -36.07
C SER A 60 1.07 -46.33 -34.96
N GLY A 61 -0.04 -47.08 -35.13
CA GLY A 61 -1.06 -47.18 -34.09
C GLY A 61 -2.02 -46.00 -33.96
N GLY A 62 -2.19 -45.15 -35.04
CA GLY A 62 -3.17 -44.07 -35.06
C GLY A 62 -2.72 -42.76 -34.37
N ARG A 63 -1.59 -42.75 -33.72
CA ARG A 63 -0.93 -41.53 -33.19
C ARG A 63 -0.17 -40.81 -34.30
N MET A 64 -0.09 -39.48 -34.18
CA MET A 64 0.75 -38.67 -35.03
C MET A 64 2.11 -38.41 -34.37
N THR A 65 3.17 -38.43 -35.15
CA THR A 65 4.53 -38.16 -34.72
C THR A 65 4.94 -36.78 -35.20
N ARG A 66 5.68 -36.05 -34.39
CA ARG A 66 6.21 -34.71 -34.75
C ARG A 66 7.25 -34.85 -35.84
N THR A 67 7.24 -33.93 -36.79
CA THR A 67 8.37 -33.73 -37.74
C THR A 67 9.58 -33.17 -36.98
N ALA A 68 10.74 -33.15 -37.64
CA ALA A 68 11.93 -32.45 -37.11
C ALA A 68 11.57 -31.00 -36.72
N ARG A 69 10.85 -30.30 -37.64
CA ARG A 69 10.40 -28.91 -37.40
C ARG A 69 9.43 -28.79 -36.24
N GLY A 70 8.49 -29.74 -36.09
CA GLY A 70 7.58 -29.79 -34.93
C GLY A 70 8.31 -29.95 -33.59
N ASN A 71 9.40 -30.74 -33.57
CA ASN A 71 10.25 -30.87 -32.37
C ASN A 71 11.04 -29.58 -32.07
N GLU A 72 11.61 -28.94 -33.10
CA GLU A 72 12.33 -27.67 -32.95
C GLU A 72 11.43 -26.54 -32.42
N LEU A 73 10.17 -26.50 -32.81
CA LEU A 73 9.21 -25.46 -32.43
C LEU A 73 8.71 -25.60 -31.00
N LEU A 74 8.71 -26.79 -30.40
CA LEU A 74 8.05 -27.03 -29.14
C LEU A 74 8.62 -26.16 -28.01
N LYS A 75 9.94 -26.15 -27.85
CA LYS A 75 10.57 -25.38 -26.78
C LYS A 75 10.38 -23.87 -26.95
N PRO A 76 10.71 -23.24 -28.09
CA PRO A 76 10.46 -21.81 -28.29
C PRO A 76 8.99 -21.42 -28.14
N LEU A 77 8.05 -22.29 -28.53
CA LEU A 77 6.62 -22.06 -28.35
C LEU A 77 6.23 -22.01 -26.88
N LEU A 78 6.75 -22.92 -26.06
CA LEU A 78 6.48 -22.91 -24.60
C LEU A 78 7.06 -21.68 -23.96
N ASP A 79 8.27 -21.26 -24.31
CA ASP A 79 8.92 -20.07 -23.79
C ASP A 79 8.08 -18.81 -24.11
N VAL A 80 7.65 -18.63 -25.37
CA VAL A 80 6.78 -17.51 -25.80
C VAL A 80 5.44 -17.51 -25.06
N LEU A 81 4.78 -18.67 -24.91
CA LEU A 81 3.50 -18.74 -24.20
C LEU A 81 3.67 -18.45 -22.71
N GLN A 82 4.79 -18.79 -22.13
CA GLN A 82 5.13 -18.43 -20.76
C GLN A 82 5.34 -16.92 -20.62
N ASP A 83 6.08 -16.29 -21.54
CA ASP A 83 6.30 -14.85 -21.56
C ASP A 83 4.98 -14.09 -21.71
N VAL A 84 4.09 -14.54 -22.60
CA VAL A 84 2.73 -13.97 -22.74
C VAL A 84 1.94 -14.14 -21.44
N SER A 85 2.05 -15.29 -20.78
CA SER A 85 1.39 -15.52 -19.49
C SER A 85 1.93 -14.57 -18.41
N HIS A 86 3.23 -14.32 -18.38
CA HIS A 86 3.86 -13.35 -17.48
C HIS A 86 3.42 -11.90 -17.75
N LEU A 87 3.19 -11.54 -19.03
CA LEU A 87 2.67 -10.22 -19.39
C LEU A 87 1.22 -9.99 -18.89
N ILE A 88 0.41 -11.05 -18.90
CA ILE A 88 -1.03 -10.99 -18.59
C ILE A 88 -1.28 -11.23 -17.10
N ALA A 89 -0.54 -12.14 -16.48
CA ALA A 89 -0.66 -12.41 -15.06
C ALA A 89 -0.16 -11.19 -14.27
N SER A 90 -0.97 -10.70 -13.33
CA SER A 90 -0.43 -9.81 -12.29
C SER A 90 0.65 -10.60 -11.56
N PRO A 91 1.91 -10.18 -11.55
CA PRO A 91 2.97 -10.92 -10.91
C PRO A 91 2.68 -11.00 -9.40
N SER A 92 2.47 -12.19 -8.86
CA SER A 92 2.68 -12.42 -7.44
C SER A 92 4.19 -12.36 -7.22
N VAL A 93 4.70 -11.21 -6.81
CA VAL A 93 6.12 -11.05 -6.49
C VAL A 93 6.32 -11.53 -5.07
N ASP A 94 7.23 -12.49 -4.86
CA ASP A 94 7.65 -12.87 -3.52
C ASP A 94 8.23 -11.63 -2.83
N PRO A 95 7.80 -11.27 -1.61
CA PRO A 95 8.37 -10.16 -0.87
C PRO A 95 9.90 -10.18 -0.82
N ALA A 96 10.53 -11.34 -0.71
CA ALA A 96 11.98 -11.52 -0.71
C ALA A 96 12.66 -11.02 -2.00
N ASP A 97 11.94 -11.04 -3.13
CA ASP A 97 12.41 -10.58 -4.43
C ASP A 97 12.07 -9.13 -4.73
N MET A 98 11.26 -8.49 -3.91
CA MET A 98 10.89 -7.09 -4.09
C MET A 98 12.11 -6.17 -3.95
N ARG A 99 12.25 -5.20 -4.84
CA ARG A 99 13.36 -4.24 -4.88
C ARG A 99 12.83 -2.85 -5.21
N GLY A 100 13.54 -1.83 -4.74
CA GLY A 100 13.22 -0.44 -5.03
C GLY A 100 13.00 0.39 -3.78
N GLU A 101 12.52 1.62 -3.97
CA GLU A 101 12.19 2.55 -2.90
C GLU A 101 10.68 2.78 -2.86
N VAL A 102 10.12 2.80 -1.66
CA VAL A 102 8.71 3.20 -1.41
C VAL A 102 8.72 4.38 -0.46
N VAL A 103 8.08 5.45 -0.88
CA VAL A 103 8.03 6.73 -0.16
C VAL A 103 6.70 6.88 0.57
N ILE A 104 6.74 7.06 1.89
CA ILE A 104 5.57 7.21 2.74
C ILE A 104 5.62 8.59 3.42
N ALA A 105 4.62 9.42 3.21
CA ALA A 105 4.50 10.69 3.92
C ALA A 105 3.55 10.56 5.11
N SER A 106 3.95 11.09 6.27
CA SER A 106 3.12 11.16 7.46
C SER A 106 3.68 12.15 8.48
N ARG A 107 2.99 12.31 9.61
CA ARG A 107 3.50 13.07 10.74
C ARG A 107 4.32 12.19 11.68
N ASP A 108 5.03 12.81 12.58
CA ASP A 108 5.87 12.12 13.57
C ASP A 108 5.09 11.18 14.49
N TYR A 109 3.81 11.50 14.76
CA TYR A 109 2.93 10.61 15.53
C TYR A 109 2.71 9.26 14.81
N GLU A 110 2.26 9.30 13.58
CA GLU A 110 1.99 8.08 12.81
C GLU A 110 3.29 7.28 12.57
N MET A 111 4.41 7.99 12.35
CA MET A 111 5.73 7.35 12.22
C MET A 111 6.15 6.63 13.51
N ALA A 112 5.88 7.22 14.68
CA ALA A 112 6.32 6.67 15.96
C ALA A 112 5.36 5.60 16.50
N ALA A 113 4.05 5.74 16.29
CA ALA A 113 3.05 4.88 16.89
C ALA A 113 2.53 3.76 15.97
N LEU A 114 2.45 3.99 14.64
CA LEU A 114 1.79 3.07 13.73
C LEU A 114 2.73 2.31 12.79
N MET A 115 3.94 2.83 12.54
CA MET A 115 4.83 2.24 11.53
C MET A 115 5.90 1.25 12.06
N PRO A 116 6.31 1.23 13.34
CA PRO A 116 7.45 0.42 13.75
C PRO A 116 7.28 -1.08 13.48
N SER A 117 6.09 -1.64 13.73
CA SER A 117 5.80 -3.06 13.49
C SER A 117 5.83 -3.40 12.00
N MET A 118 5.24 -2.55 11.16
CA MET A 118 5.25 -2.70 9.71
C MET A 118 6.67 -2.60 9.15
N ILE A 119 7.47 -1.63 9.58
CA ILE A 119 8.86 -1.46 9.16
C ILE A 119 9.71 -2.69 9.54
N ALA A 120 9.53 -3.20 10.76
CA ALA A 120 10.24 -4.41 11.20
C ALA A 120 9.90 -5.63 10.32
N ARG A 121 8.65 -5.77 9.88
CA ARG A 121 8.25 -6.82 8.95
C ARG A 121 8.85 -6.63 7.56
N VAL A 122 8.77 -5.42 7.01
CA VAL A 122 9.38 -5.10 5.69
C VAL A 122 10.87 -5.43 5.70
N SER A 123 11.59 -5.02 6.75
CA SER A 123 13.01 -5.30 6.89
C SER A 123 13.34 -6.79 6.88
N LYS A 124 12.44 -7.62 7.42
CA LYS A 124 12.62 -9.08 7.49
C LYS A 124 12.15 -9.79 6.21
N GLU A 125 10.96 -9.43 5.71
CA GLU A 125 10.28 -10.17 4.64
C GLU A 125 10.67 -9.67 3.23
N ALA A 126 11.03 -8.38 3.10
CA ALA A 126 11.42 -7.76 1.83
C ALA A 126 12.72 -6.94 1.97
N PRO A 127 13.87 -7.59 2.25
CA PRO A 127 15.13 -6.91 2.55
C PRO A 127 15.70 -6.08 1.39
N GLY A 128 15.16 -6.25 0.18
CA GLY A 128 15.54 -5.45 -1.00
C GLY A 128 14.74 -4.16 -1.16
N LEU A 129 13.71 -3.91 -0.31
CA LEU A 129 12.95 -2.66 -0.33
C LEU A 129 13.58 -1.62 0.60
N THR A 130 13.64 -0.38 0.13
CA THR A 130 13.94 0.79 0.95
C THR A 130 12.64 1.52 1.26
N LEU A 131 12.36 1.82 2.53
CA LEU A 131 11.27 2.68 2.95
C LEU A 131 11.81 4.07 3.26
N SER A 132 11.34 5.08 2.52
CA SER A 132 11.65 6.50 2.77
C SER A 132 10.48 7.18 3.45
N LEU A 133 10.64 7.51 4.73
CA LEU A 133 9.62 8.24 5.48
C LEU A 133 9.85 9.75 5.30
N ARG A 134 8.82 10.48 4.88
CA ARG A 134 8.88 11.93 4.66
C ARG A 134 7.86 12.66 5.51
N PRO A 135 8.18 13.87 6.03
CA PRO A 135 7.21 14.66 6.76
C PRO A 135 6.08 15.10 5.83
N MET A 136 4.84 14.96 6.32
CA MET A 136 3.67 15.52 5.66
C MET A 136 3.54 17.01 6.00
N VAL A 137 3.30 17.86 5.00
CA VAL A 137 3.07 19.29 5.17
C VAL A 137 1.56 19.56 5.15
N GLY A 138 1.05 20.12 6.25
CA GLY A 138 -0.40 20.35 6.41
C GLY A 138 -1.23 19.08 6.16
N ASP A 139 -2.32 19.23 5.40
CA ASP A 139 -3.19 18.14 4.92
C ASP A 139 -3.10 17.98 3.40
N ASP A 140 -1.89 18.18 2.84
CA ASP A 140 -1.67 18.13 1.40
C ASP A 140 -1.52 16.68 0.92
N LEU A 141 -2.40 16.26 0.02
CA LEU A 141 -2.37 14.95 -0.64
C LEU A 141 -1.86 15.01 -2.08
N SER A 142 -1.54 16.22 -2.60
CA SER A 142 -1.03 16.39 -3.97
C SER A 142 0.24 15.57 -4.28
N PRO A 143 1.15 15.30 -3.31
CA PRO A 143 2.31 14.44 -3.57
C PRO A 143 1.98 13.04 -4.07
N LEU A 144 0.79 12.50 -3.73
CA LEU A 144 0.29 11.22 -4.28
C LEU A 144 -0.08 11.35 -5.75
N GLU A 145 -0.75 12.44 -6.13
CA GLU A 145 -1.16 12.69 -7.52
C GLU A 145 0.05 12.95 -8.42
N GLU A 146 1.04 13.67 -7.89
CA GLU A 146 2.30 14.00 -8.57
C GLU A 146 3.33 12.84 -8.56
N ASN A 147 2.98 11.69 -8.01
CA ASN A 147 3.87 10.52 -7.90
C ASN A 147 5.19 10.81 -7.14
N ARG A 148 5.14 11.75 -6.20
CA ARG A 148 6.29 12.08 -5.32
C ARG A 148 6.33 11.24 -4.04
N VAL A 149 5.18 10.65 -3.67
CA VAL A 149 5.03 9.68 -2.60
C VAL A 149 4.10 8.55 -3.04
N ASP A 150 4.30 7.36 -2.47
CA ASP A 150 3.51 6.17 -2.74
C ASP A 150 2.31 6.05 -1.81
N PHE A 151 2.52 6.43 -0.55
CA PHE A 151 1.50 6.41 0.49
C PHE A 151 1.52 7.68 1.32
N VAL A 152 0.34 8.04 1.85
CA VAL A 152 0.18 9.03 2.91
C VAL A 152 -0.56 8.37 4.06
N VAL A 153 -0.05 8.52 5.30
CA VAL A 153 -0.73 8.12 6.52
C VAL A 153 -1.08 9.38 7.29
N ALA A 154 -2.37 9.68 7.42
CA ALA A 154 -2.81 10.95 8.02
C ALA A 154 -4.23 10.92 8.57
N GLY A 155 -4.47 11.76 9.59
CA GLY A 155 -5.78 12.03 10.18
C GLY A 155 -6.56 13.11 9.42
N THR A 156 -6.60 13.07 8.11
CA THR A 156 -7.43 13.94 7.26
C THR A 156 -8.57 13.14 6.65
N ASP A 157 -9.71 13.77 6.40
CA ASP A 157 -10.88 13.17 5.74
C ASP A 157 -11.08 13.64 4.31
N LYS A 158 -10.07 14.29 3.73
CA LYS A 158 -10.10 14.66 2.32
C LYS A 158 -10.35 13.42 1.46
N ASN A 159 -11.27 13.56 0.51
CA ASN A 159 -11.61 12.53 -0.46
C ASN A 159 -11.41 13.09 -1.86
N LEU A 160 -10.44 12.55 -2.59
CA LEU A 160 -10.15 12.89 -3.98
C LEU A 160 -10.46 11.68 -4.86
N ALA A 161 -11.10 11.89 -5.99
CA ALA A 161 -11.55 10.81 -6.89
C ALA A 161 -10.39 9.94 -7.42
N THR A 162 -9.18 10.48 -7.47
CA THR A 162 -7.96 9.82 -7.91
C THR A 162 -7.26 9.01 -6.83
N LEU A 163 -7.72 9.15 -5.57
CA LEU A 163 -7.11 8.49 -4.41
C LEU A 163 -8.03 7.44 -3.83
N SER A 164 -7.46 6.33 -3.44
CA SER A 164 -8.09 5.35 -2.56
C SER A 164 -7.63 5.56 -1.13
N ARG A 165 -8.49 5.23 -0.16
CA ARG A 165 -8.13 5.26 1.25
C ARG A 165 -8.75 4.10 2.03
N ARG A 166 -8.09 3.72 3.12
CA ARG A 166 -8.59 2.73 4.08
C ARG A 166 -8.31 3.21 5.50
N PRO A 167 -9.26 3.14 6.45
CA PRO A 167 -9.02 3.52 7.83
C PRO A 167 -8.04 2.54 8.47
N LEU A 168 -7.02 3.08 9.17
CA LEU A 168 -6.02 2.32 9.92
C LEU A 168 -6.41 2.21 11.39
N VAL A 169 -6.74 3.34 12.01
CA VAL A 169 -7.05 3.44 13.43
C VAL A 169 -8.03 4.56 13.68
N ARG A 170 -8.86 4.36 14.70
CA ARG A 170 -9.73 5.40 15.27
C ARG A 170 -9.13 5.87 16.58
N GLU A 171 -8.85 7.17 16.65
CA GLU A 171 -8.16 7.83 17.77
C GLU A 171 -9.07 8.75 18.56
N THR A 172 -8.74 8.88 19.84
CA THR A 172 -9.25 9.89 20.75
C THR A 172 -8.10 10.74 21.27
N PHE A 173 -8.37 11.62 22.25
CA PHE A 173 -7.38 12.52 22.79
C PHE A 173 -7.21 12.33 24.30
N VAL A 174 -5.99 12.57 24.77
CA VAL A 174 -5.61 12.62 26.17
C VAL A 174 -4.81 13.89 26.47
N CYS A 175 -4.84 14.33 27.71
CA CYS A 175 -3.97 15.39 28.22
C CYS A 175 -2.67 14.76 28.72
N VAL A 176 -1.51 15.28 28.33
CA VAL A 176 -0.19 14.84 28.78
C VAL A 176 0.52 16.01 29.43
N LEU A 177 1.11 15.76 30.60
CA LEU A 177 1.82 16.74 31.41
C LEU A 177 2.99 16.10 32.15
N ALA A 178 3.85 16.88 32.77
CA ALA A 178 4.94 16.36 33.58
C ALA A 178 4.38 15.55 34.78
N ALA A 179 5.05 14.48 35.19
CA ALA A 179 4.60 13.61 36.27
C ALA A 179 4.59 14.31 37.64
N ASP A 180 5.39 15.35 37.82
CA ASP A 180 5.48 16.20 39.00
C ASP A 180 4.61 17.48 38.92
N HIS A 181 3.83 17.64 37.86
CA HIS A 181 2.91 18.76 37.71
C HIS A 181 1.84 18.72 38.83
N GLU A 182 1.47 19.87 39.36
CA GLU A 182 0.52 20.00 40.49
C GLU A 182 -0.85 19.31 40.29
N LEU A 183 -1.29 19.19 39.02
CA LEU A 183 -2.55 18.55 38.64
C LEU A 183 -2.37 17.07 38.20
N ALA A 184 -1.17 16.51 38.27
CA ALA A 184 -0.88 15.16 37.74
C ALA A 184 -1.58 14.03 38.53
N GLN A 185 -1.93 14.29 39.82
CA GLN A 185 -2.46 13.26 40.71
C GLN A 185 -3.95 13.43 41.00
N GLN A 186 -4.67 14.28 40.28
CA GLN A 186 -6.09 14.54 40.52
C GLN A 186 -6.88 14.55 39.20
N PRO A 187 -8.18 14.28 39.24
CA PRO A 187 -9.03 14.39 38.05
C PRO A 187 -9.00 15.81 37.48
N LEU A 188 -8.80 15.91 36.18
CA LEU A 188 -8.72 17.20 35.50
C LEU A 188 -10.14 17.72 35.21
N SER A 189 -10.50 18.87 35.75
CA SER A 189 -11.74 19.56 35.39
C SER A 189 -11.57 20.35 34.09
N LEU A 190 -12.67 20.64 33.38
CA LEU A 190 -12.61 21.47 32.16
C LEU A 190 -12.09 22.88 32.46
N GLU A 191 -12.48 23.47 33.59
CA GLU A 191 -12.00 24.79 34.04
C GLU A 191 -10.49 24.79 34.22
N ASN A 192 -9.95 23.83 34.96
CA ASN A 192 -8.51 23.67 35.14
C ASN A 192 -7.79 23.47 33.80
N TYR A 193 -8.32 22.56 32.96
CA TYR A 193 -7.73 22.30 31.61
C TYR A 193 -7.64 23.57 30.78
N LEU A 194 -8.69 24.39 30.73
CA LEU A 194 -8.70 25.62 29.95
C LEU A 194 -7.73 26.68 30.51
N ALA A 195 -7.56 26.73 31.83
CA ALA A 195 -6.67 27.66 32.53
C ALA A 195 -5.20 27.30 32.45
N MET A 196 -4.87 25.99 32.28
CA MET A 196 -3.48 25.52 32.15
C MET A 196 -2.77 26.17 30.97
N LYS A 197 -1.44 26.21 31.02
CA LYS A 197 -0.59 26.69 29.94
C LYS A 197 -0.41 25.59 28.89
N HIS A 198 -0.85 25.80 27.68
CA HIS A 198 -0.83 24.77 26.64
C HIS A 198 0.33 24.90 25.67
N CYS A 199 0.99 23.76 25.42
CA CYS A 199 1.74 23.49 24.20
C CYS A 199 0.77 22.88 23.19
N VAL A 200 0.67 23.45 21.98
CA VAL A 200 -0.25 22.99 20.93
C VAL A 200 0.53 22.53 19.73
N VAL A 201 0.19 21.35 19.22
CA VAL A 201 0.72 20.85 17.95
C VAL A 201 -0.09 21.41 16.79
N SER A 202 0.58 22.08 15.87
CA SER A 202 -0.05 22.73 14.69
C SER A 202 0.86 22.57 13.46
N PHE A 203 0.31 22.04 12.38
CA PHE A 203 1.03 21.73 11.14
C PHE A 203 0.88 22.81 10.07
N ALA A 204 0.05 23.82 10.29
CA ALA A 204 -0.26 24.82 9.29
C ALA A 204 0.55 26.10 9.49
N GLU A 205 1.10 26.64 8.41
CA GLU A 205 1.82 27.93 8.40
C GLU A 205 0.94 29.10 8.84
N HIS A 206 -0.38 29.03 8.64
CA HIS A 206 -1.34 30.11 8.87
C HIS A 206 -2.22 29.92 10.10
N HIS A 207 -1.69 29.32 11.17
CA HIS A 207 -2.38 29.25 12.47
C HIS A 207 -3.79 28.62 12.44
N THR A 208 -4.04 27.72 11.49
CA THR A 208 -5.31 26.99 11.47
C THR A 208 -5.51 26.25 12.78
N PRO A 209 -6.62 26.46 13.49
CA PRO A 209 -6.89 25.77 14.75
C PRO A 209 -6.89 24.26 14.56
N GLY A 210 -6.21 23.56 15.46
CA GLY A 210 -6.23 22.10 15.52
C GLY A 210 -7.64 21.57 15.84
N PHE A 211 -7.81 20.26 15.75
CA PHE A 211 -9.11 19.60 15.93
C PHE A 211 -9.75 19.96 17.28
N VAL A 212 -8.98 19.88 18.36
CA VAL A 212 -9.45 20.21 19.71
C VAL A 212 -9.78 21.70 19.86
N ASP A 213 -8.97 22.59 19.27
CA ASP A 213 -9.23 24.03 19.34
C ASP A 213 -10.50 24.43 18.58
N ARG A 214 -10.77 23.83 17.43
CA ARG A 214 -12.04 24.06 16.68
C ARG A 214 -13.24 23.60 17.52
N PHE A 215 -13.15 22.41 18.09
CA PHE A 215 -14.20 21.86 18.94
C PHE A 215 -14.51 22.75 20.16
N LEU A 216 -13.47 23.30 20.82
CA LEU A 216 -13.63 24.22 21.95
C LEU A 216 -14.20 25.57 21.48
N ALA A 217 -13.72 26.10 20.35
CA ALA A 217 -14.19 27.37 19.79
C ALA A 217 -15.70 27.36 19.45
N GLU A 218 -16.22 26.26 18.93
CA GLU A 218 -17.66 26.05 18.67
C GLU A 218 -18.50 26.14 19.96
N ARG A 219 -17.89 26.02 21.14
CA ARG A 219 -18.50 26.14 22.49
C ARG A 219 -18.13 27.42 23.19
N GLY A 220 -17.55 28.38 22.50
CA GLY A 220 -17.10 29.65 23.05
C GLY A 220 -15.91 29.52 24.00
N GLN A 221 -15.18 28.41 23.96
CA GLN A 221 -14.06 28.09 24.86
C GLN A 221 -12.74 28.18 24.11
N LYS A 222 -11.66 28.48 24.85
CA LYS A 222 -10.29 28.51 24.30
C LYS A 222 -9.28 28.10 25.36
N ARG A 223 -8.20 27.45 24.92
CA ARG A 223 -7.06 27.12 25.76
C ARG A 223 -6.12 28.32 25.93
N ASN A 224 -5.43 28.38 27.06
CA ASN A 224 -4.36 29.35 27.26
C ASN A 224 -3.08 28.92 26.57
N LEU A 225 -2.98 29.22 25.26
CA LEU A 225 -1.86 28.85 24.42
C LEU A 225 -0.58 29.60 24.80
N ARG A 226 0.53 28.90 25.04
CA ARG A 226 1.86 29.44 25.33
C ARG A 226 2.91 29.05 24.30
N VAL A 227 2.88 27.80 23.83
CA VAL A 227 3.86 27.27 22.88
C VAL A 227 3.12 26.58 21.74
N ARG A 228 3.64 26.75 20.53
CA ARG A 228 3.17 26.04 19.34
C ARG A 228 4.35 25.36 18.68
N VAL A 229 4.19 24.09 18.33
CA VAL A 229 5.22 23.26 17.68
C VAL A 229 4.61 22.44 16.54
N PRO A 230 5.40 22.05 15.53
CA PRO A 230 4.89 21.24 14.41
C PRO A 230 4.96 19.73 14.65
N TYR A 231 5.47 19.28 15.82
CA TYR A 231 5.73 17.86 16.08
C TYR A 231 5.17 17.43 17.43
N PHE A 232 4.49 16.27 17.45
CA PHE A 232 3.93 15.68 18.68
C PHE A 232 5.01 15.25 19.66
N LEU A 233 6.08 14.60 19.17
CA LEU A 233 7.17 14.14 20.04
C LEU A 233 7.94 15.30 20.67
N ALA A 234 8.14 16.39 19.92
CA ALA A 234 8.75 17.60 20.46
C ALA A 234 7.86 18.26 21.52
N ALA A 235 6.55 18.30 21.32
CA ALA A 235 5.61 18.81 22.30
C ALA A 235 5.70 18.03 23.62
N ALA A 236 5.76 16.69 23.56
CA ALA A 236 5.90 15.83 24.73
C ALA A 236 7.21 16.10 25.49
N GLN A 237 8.32 16.28 24.81
CA GLN A 237 9.61 16.60 25.43
C GLN A 237 9.62 17.99 26.12
N ILE A 238 8.97 18.97 25.53
CA ILE A 238 8.81 20.30 26.12
C ILE A 238 7.98 20.20 27.40
N VAL A 239 6.88 19.49 27.34
CA VAL A 239 5.96 19.32 28.47
C VAL A 239 6.60 18.53 29.61
N ALA A 240 7.40 17.52 29.31
CA ALA A 240 8.14 16.73 30.31
C ALA A 240 9.11 17.56 31.19
N ASN A 241 9.44 18.78 30.74
CA ASN A 241 10.42 19.67 31.40
C ASN A 241 9.87 21.08 31.67
N SER A 242 8.54 21.23 31.83
CA SER A 242 7.89 22.52 32.04
C SER A 242 6.55 22.38 32.77
N ASP A 243 5.93 23.50 33.11
CA ASP A 243 4.56 23.61 33.65
C ASP A 243 3.48 23.61 32.53
N LEU A 244 3.84 23.20 31.34
CA LEU A 244 2.93 23.13 30.19
C LEU A 244 2.19 21.79 30.12
N VAL A 245 1.07 21.79 29.43
CA VAL A 245 0.33 20.58 29.08
C VAL A 245 0.15 20.49 27.56
N VAL A 246 0.03 19.27 27.05
CA VAL A 246 -0.28 19.04 25.64
C VAL A 246 -1.44 18.05 25.51
N THR A 247 -2.26 18.25 24.48
CA THR A 247 -3.28 17.27 24.10
C THR A 247 -2.75 16.46 22.93
N LEU A 248 -2.64 15.14 23.12
CA LEU A 248 -2.09 14.18 22.16
C LEU A 248 -3.13 13.13 21.78
N PRO A 249 -2.96 12.44 20.63
CA PRO A 249 -3.65 11.18 20.35
C PRO A 249 -3.40 10.18 21.48
N THR A 250 -4.45 9.43 21.85
CA THR A 250 -4.43 8.56 23.04
C THR A 250 -3.33 7.50 22.98
N GLN A 251 -3.16 6.83 21.82
CA GLN A 251 -2.11 5.81 21.68
C GLN A 251 -0.71 6.39 21.93
N LEU A 252 -0.43 7.58 21.38
CA LEU A 252 0.85 8.22 21.59
C LEU A 252 1.05 8.64 23.04
N GLY A 253 0.05 9.27 23.67
CA GLY A 253 0.14 9.68 25.06
C GLY A 253 0.45 8.51 25.99
N LEU A 254 -0.29 7.41 25.86
CA LEU A 254 -0.08 6.21 26.66
C LEU A 254 1.26 5.50 26.36
N GLN A 255 1.73 5.54 25.12
CA GLN A 255 3.04 5.01 24.75
C GLN A 255 4.16 5.82 25.41
N LEU A 256 4.08 7.14 25.34
CA LEU A 256 5.07 8.04 25.95
C LEU A 256 5.11 7.91 27.48
N GLU A 257 3.98 7.83 28.17
CA GLU A 257 3.94 7.59 29.62
C GLU A 257 4.60 6.26 30.00
N ARG A 258 4.43 5.20 29.19
CA ARG A 258 5.12 3.92 29.44
C ARG A 258 6.63 3.98 29.23
N GLN A 259 7.09 4.82 28.29
CA GLN A 259 8.51 4.93 27.93
C GLN A 259 9.26 5.96 28.79
N GLN A 260 8.56 6.94 29.37
CA GLN A 260 9.13 8.09 30.06
C GLN A 260 8.43 8.29 31.42
N SER A 261 9.14 7.98 32.49
CA SER A 261 8.59 8.07 33.87
C SER A 261 8.29 9.51 34.32
N ASN A 262 8.79 10.52 33.63
CA ASN A 262 8.56 11.93 33.90
C ASN A 262 7.33 12.52 33.17
N LEU A 263 6.55 11.69 32.48
CA LEU A 263 5.28 12.06 31.86
C LEU A 263 4.09 11.38 32.54
N LYS A 264 2.96 12.07 32.60
CA LYS A 264 1.69 11.57 33.07
C LYS A 264 0.59 11.85 32.06
N THR A 265 -0.26 10.86 31.83
CA THR A 265 -1.43 10.96 30.95
C THR A 265 -2.70 11.04 31.79
N LEU A 266 -3.55 12.03 31.53
CA LEU A 266 -4.86 12.20 32.13
C LEU A 266 -5.95 12.16 31.06
N PRO A 267 -7.16 11.67 31.40
CA PRO A 267 -8.31 11.79 30.53
C PRO A 267 -8.57 13.25 30.15
N LEU A 268 -8.92 13.50 28.88
CA LEU A 268 -9.33 14.83 28.46
C LEU A 268 -10.69 15.16 29.09
N PRO A 269 -10.86 16.31 29.83
CA PRO A 269 -12.09 16.61 30.55
C PRO A 269 -13.20 17.17 29.64
N VAL A 270 -13.17 16.85 28.36
CA VAL A 270 -14.17 17.21 27.35
C VAL A 270 -14.26 16.13 26.30
N GLU A 271 -15.48 15.77 25.89
CA GLU A 271 -15.74 14.74 24.91
C GLU A 271 -15.53 15.27 23.48
N VAL A 272 -14.27 15.34 23.07
CA VAL A 272 -13.93 15.65 21.67
C VAL A 272 -14.23 14.42 20.81
N PRO A 273 -14.94 14.58 19.66
CA PRO A 273 -15.21 13.47 18.79
C PRO A 273 -13.92 12.75 18.34
N PRO A 274 -13.94 11.41 18.25
CA PRO A 274 -12.80 10.68 17.75
C PRO A 274 -12.55 11.00 16.29
N PHE A 275 -11.29 10.84 15.86
CA PHE A 275 -10.90 10.99 14.47
C PHE A 275 -10.28 9.69 13.93
N SER A 276 -10.28 9.54 12.63
CA SER A 276 -9.67 8.37 11.98
C SER A 276 -8.39 8.76 11.28
N ILE A 277 -7.38 7.89 11.38
CA ILE A 277 -6.18 7.94 10.56
C ILE A 277 -6.39 6.98 9.41
N PHE A 278 -6.09 7.44 8.22
CA PHE A 278 -6.24 6.68 6.98
C PHE A 278 -4.88 6.45 6.31
N LEU A 279 -4.77 5.31 5.67
CA LEU A 279 -3.78 5.07 4.63
C LEU A 279 -4.37 5.51 3.30
N TYR A 280 -3.66 6.41 2.60
CA TYR A 280 -4.01 6.91 1.26
C TYR A 280 -3.01 6.41 0.23
N TRP A 281 -3.48 6.09 -0.97
CA TRP A 281 -2.66 5.80 -2.15
C TRP A 281 -3.38 6.21 -3.42
N HIS A 282 -2.62 6.43 -4.50
CA HIS A 282 -3.22 6.74 -5.79
C HIS A 282 -3.75 5.47 -6.47
N ILE A 283 -4.92 5.55 -7.14
CA ILE A 283 -5.57 4.42 -7.81
C ILE A 283 -4.68 3.76 -8.89
N ARG A 284 -3.72 4.50 -9.48
CA ARG A 284 -2.73 3.93 -10.43
C ARG A 284 -1.94 2.76 -9.83
N ASN A 285 -1.71 2.79 -8.53
CA ASN A 285 -0.94 1.79 -7.79
C ASN A 285 -1.82 0.69 -7.16
N GLN A 286 -3.12 0.64 -7.52
CA GLN A 286 -4.05 -0.31 -6.92
C GLN A 286 -3.64 -1.76 -7.12
N LEU A 287 -3.13 -2.10 -8.31
CA LEU A 287 -2.72 -3.45 -8.70
C LEU A 287 -1.20 -3.66 -8.64
N ASN A 288 -0.41 -2.67 -8.21
CA ASN A 288 1.03 -2.83 -8.05
C ASN A 288 1.30 -3.84 -6.92
N PRO A 289 2.08 -4.93 -7.16
CA PRO A 289 2.29 -6.00 -6.18
C PRO A 289 2.95 -5.53 -4.89
N ILE A 290 3.97 -4.67 -4.98
CA ILE A 290 4.66 -4.10 -3.81
C ILE A 290 3.68 -3.26 -2.99
N HIS A 291 2.91 -2.40 -3.65
CA HIS A 291 1.91 -1.57 -2.97
C HIS A 291 0.79 -2.41 -2.34
N SER A 292 0.34 -3.48 -3.00
CA SER A 292 -0.69 -4.38 -2.47
C SER A 292 -0.19 -5.10 -1.22
N TRP A 293 1.02 -5.64 -1.27
CA TRP A 293 1.63 -6.30 -0.13
C TRP A 293 1.84 -5.34 1.05
N LEU A 294 2.40 -4.14 0.81
CA LEU A 294 2.59 -3.13 1.86
C LEU A 294 1.27 -2.68 2.49
N ARG A 295 0.21 -2.50 1.69
CA ARG A 295 -1.12 -2.18 2.24
C ARG A 295 -1.58 -3.21 3.25
N GLU A 296 -1.43 -4.50 2.95
CA GLU A 296 -1.83 -5.54 3.90
C GLU A 296 -1.02 -5.51 5.19
N LEU A 297 0.27 -5.13 5.15
CA LEU A 297 1.09 -5.00 6.35
C LEU A 297 0.60 -3.91 7.33
N PHE A 298 -0.06 -2.87 6.83
CA PHE A 298 -0.64 -1.83 7.69
C PHE A 298 -1.84 -2.33 8.51
N PHE A 299 -2.42 -3.50 8.16
CA PHE A 299 -3.63 -4.03 8.79
C PHE A 299 -3.40 -5.33 9.58
N THR A 300 -2.17 -5.78 9.65
CA THR A 300 -1.74 -6.98 10.42
C THR A 300 -0.88 -6.59 11.61
#